data_e0d4ae167883a6400f9861dbeecd0921
#
_entry.id   e0d4ae167883a6400f9861dbeecd0921
#
_cell.length_a   1.000
_cell.length_b   1.000
_cell.length_c   1.000
_cell.angle_alpha   90.00
_cell.angle_beta   90.00
_cell.angle_gamma   90.00
#
_symmetry.space_group_name_H-M   'P 1'
#
loop_
_entity.id
_entity.type
_entity.pdbx_description
1 polymer ?
#
loop_
_entity_poly.entity_id
_entity_poly.type
_entity_poly.pdbx_seq_one_letter_code
_entity_poly.pdbx_strand_id
1 'polypeptide(L)'
;MKFKNKRAFFSNFILMLFSVFVPCIFFCTLISYLWMQQAQEDAFANDGMMLSLASRTFDTVLRDTTLAIGLMETDDQLTASLSSSSQELMNMSAAQFLGLESAWNDTARIIMAKPYVSEVYFFLERYPDFVFTEDGISALSSIPDTRWLDIYHNQESSVHLWAQPLSANPELPQRSEHSIYIYRRLPYLHWPDELKGVIAVRLEEAYFDALFDDLPQNTLRNIFILDDKFTQLYSLHGGTYTQYLKDEDIVFGERVNFTRTTSQGKILISVVNSSTFNWSYISILPLSSISGQFKNMRRFVSVSYTHLRAHETGR
;
A
#
# COMPACT_ATOMS: atom_id res chain seq x y z
N MET A 1 42.04 -68.76 -12.98
CA MET A 1 40.96 -68.68 -11.96
C MET A 1 40.90 -67.32 -11.24
N LYS A 2 41.82 -66.37 -11.42
CA LYS A 2 41.88 -65.06 -10.72
C LYS A 2 40.94 -63.97 -11.29
N PHE A 3 40.42 -64.07 -12.50
CA PHE A 3 39.61 -63.03 -13.12
C PHE A 3 38.09 -63.06 -12.78
N LYS A 4 37.56 -64.23 -12.42
CA LYS A 4 36.12 -64.38 -12.05
C LYS A 4 35.80 -63.73 -10.69
N ASN A 5 36.73 -63.76 -9.75
CA ASN A 5 36.54 -63.15 -8.43
C ASN A 5 36.53 -61.59 -8.44
N LYS A 6 37.28 -60.96 -9.34
CA LYS A 6 37.30 -59.50 -9.47
C LYS A 6 36.00 -58.95 -9.98
N ARG A 7 35.31 -59.61 -10.91
CA ARG A 7 33.99 -59.22 -11.43
C ARG A 7 32.90 -59.35 -10.36
N ALA A 8 32.90 -60.43 -9.59
CA ALA A 8 31.95 -60.64 -8.51
C ALA A 8 32.13 -59.61 -7.39
N PHE A 9 33.38 -59.33 -7.03
CA PHE A 9 33.72 -58.30 -6.02
C PHE A 9 33.26 -56.89 -6.47
N PHE A 10 33.51 -56.54 -7.74
CA PHE A 10 33.14 -55.27 -8.31
C PHE A 10 31.62 -55.14 -8.41
N SER A 11 30.88 -56.18 -8.78
CA SER A 11 29.43 -56.24 -8.83
C SER A 11 28.82 -56.06 -7.42
N ASN A 12 29.32 -56.74 -6.40
CA ASN A 12 28.85 -56.62 -5.03
C ASN A 12 29.19 -55.24 -4.41
N PHE A 13 30.34 -54.68 -4.75
CA PHE A 13 30.69 -53.32 -4.34
C PHE A 13 29.76 -52.28 -4.94
N ILE A 14 29.43 -52.35 -6.24
CA ILE A 14 28.47 -51.50 -6.92
C ILE A 14 27.10 -51.67 -6.29
N LEU A 15 26.66 -52.89 -6.00
CA LEU A 15 25.35 -53.15 -5.41
C LEU A 15 25.25 -52.55 -3.97
N MET A 16 26.32 -52.67 -3.19
CA MET A 16 26.43 -52.05 -1.87
C MET A 16 26.39 -50.52 -1.96
N LEU A 17 27.10 -49.96 -2.94
CA LEU A 17 27.10 -48.51 -3.19
C LEU A 17 25.72 -48.00 -3.56
N PHE A 18 25.01 -48.68 -4.44
CA PHE A 18 23.64 -48.36 -4.81
C PHE A 18 22.66 -48.49 -3.64
N SER A 19 22.81 -49.52 -2.80
CA SER A 19 21.93 -49.73 -1.62
C SER A 19 22.02 -48.63 -0.58
N VAL A 20 23.11 -47.91 -0.52
CA VAL A 20 23.27 -46.76 0.39
C VAL A 20 22.96 -45.41 -0.29
N PHE A 21 23.44 -45.21 -1.51
CA PHE A 21 23.27 -43.93 -2.20
C PHE A 21 21.84 -43.67 -2.65
N VAL A 22 21.11 -44.68 -3.14
CA VAL A 22 19.74 -44.49 -3.59
C VAL A 22 18.81 -44.04 -2.46
N PRO A 23 18.81 -44.70 -1.27
CA PRO A 23 18.03 -44.20 -0.13
C PRO A 23 18.47 -42.81 0.32
N CYS A 24 19.78 -42.52 0.38
CA CYS A 24 20.25 -41.18 0.75
C CYS A 24 19.74 -40.11 -0.20
N ILE A 25 19.82 -40.33 -1.51
CA ILE A 25 19.30 -39.37 -2.51
C ILE A 25 17.78 -39.22 -2.34
N PHE A 26 17.06 -40.33 -2.14
CA PHE A 26 15.61 -40.30 -1.92
C PHE A 26 15.26 -39.49 -0.66
N PHE A 27 15.92 -39.73 0.47
CA PHE A 27 15.68 -38.98 1.70
C PHE A 27 16.07 -37.50 1.57
N CYS A 28 17.17 -37.19 0.89
CA CYS A 28 17.57 -35.78 0.64
C CYS A 28 16.55 -35.08 -0.26
N THR A 29 16.01 -35.74 -1.28
CA THR A 29 15.00 -35.13 -2.13
C THR A 29 13.67 -34.98 -1.41
N LEU A 30 13.26 -35.96 -0.60
CA LEU A 30 12.05 -35.90 0.23
C LEU A 30 12.14 -34.76 1.27
N ILE A 31 13.24 -34.69 1.99
CA ILE A 31 13.48 -33.61 2.97
C ILE A 31 13.46 -32.26 2.27
N SER A 32 14.14 -32.11 1.13
CA SER A 32 14.15 -30.86 0.36
C SER A 32 12.75 -30.47 -0.13
N TYR A 33 11.91 -31.45 -0.49
CA TYR A 33 10.52 -31.22 -0.89
C TYR A 33 9.67 -30.73 0.30
N LEU A 34 9.76 -31.41 1.45
CA LEU A 34 9.04 -31.03 2.67
C LEU A 34 9.43 -29.63 3.16
N TRP A 35 10.73 -29.34 3.14
CA TRP A 35 11.23 -28.00 3.48
C TRP A 35 10.75 -26.92 2.54
N MET A 36 10.67 -27.21 1.24
CA MET A 36 10.14 -26.27 0.27
C MET A 36 8.66 -25.98 0.52
N GLN A 37 7.88 -27.00 0.88
CA GLN A 37 6.46 -26.86 1.20
C GLN A 37 6.28 -26.00 2.46
N GLN A 38 7.03 -26.33 3.53
CA GLN A 38 7.01 -25.56 4.77
C GLN A 38 7.40 -24.10 4.54
N ALA A 39 8.45 -23.86 3.78
CA ALA A 39 8.89 -22.50 3.47
C ALA A 39 7.88 -21.69 2.65
N GLN A 40 7.08 -22.36 1.79
CA GLN A 40 5.98 -21.70 1.10
C GLN A 40 4.86 -21.34 2.07
N GLU A 41 4.47 -22.24 2.96
CA GLU A 41 3.44 -21.99 3.98
C GLU A 41 3.86 -20.87 4.94
N ASP A 42 5.11 -20.87 5.40
CA ASP A 42 5.66 -19.81 6.23
C ASP A 42 5.67 -18.45 5.50
N ALA A 43 5.99 -18.46 4.21
CA ALA A 43 5.94 -17.26 3.38
C ALA A 43 4.52 -16.73 3.21
N PHE A 44 3.52 -17.60 3.02
CA PHE A 44 2.11 -17.23 2.97
C PHE A 44 1.63 -16.61 4.30
N ALA A 45 1.97 -17.26 5.40
CA ALA A 45 1.58 -16.78 6.72
C ALA A 45 2.22 -15.42 7.02
N ASN A 46 3.51 -15.29 6.73
CA ASN A 46 4.27 -14.07 6.98
C ASN A 46 3.81 -12.91 6.08
N ASP A 47 3.65 -13.14 4.77
CA ASP A 47 3.18 -12.12 3.83
C ASP A 47 1.81 -11.58 4.22
N GLY A 48 0.88 -12.47 4.50
CA GLY A 48 -0.45 -12.08 4.93
C GLY A 48 -0.49 -11.38 6.31
N MET A 49 0.42 -11.72 7.24
CA MET A 49 0.56 -11.01 8.50
C MET A 49 1.09 -9.59 8.29
N MET A 50 2.14 -9.44 7.48
CA MET A 50 2.74 -8.16 7.14
C MET A 50 1.76 -7.24 6.42
N LEU A 51 1.03 -7.78 5.43
CA LEU A 51 0.00 -7.03 4.73
C LEU A 51 -1.13 -6.59 5.68
N SER A 52 -1.53 -7.46 6.62
CA SER A 52 -2.53 -7.13 7.64
C SER A 52 -2.04 -6.03 8.60
N LEU A 53 -0.75 -6.03 8.96
CA LEU A 53 -0.17 -4.97 9.78
C LEU A 53 -0.16 -3.64 9.02
N ALA A 54 0.31 -3.65 7.79
CA ALA A 54 0.33 -2.48 6.92
C ALA A 54 -1.08 -1.92 6.69
N SER A 55 -2.07 -2.77 6.40
CA SER A 55 -3.46 -2.34 6.23
C SER A 55 -4.02 -1.66 7.49
N ARG A 56 -3.75 -2.22 8.68
CA ARG A 56 -4.19 -1.60 9.95
C ARG A 56 -3.55 -0.25 10.21
N THR A 57 -2.27 -0.10 9.87
CA THR A 57 -1.57 1.18 10.02
C THR A 57 -2.17 2.21 9.06
N PHE A 58 -2.41 1.82 7.81
CA PHE A 58 -3.06 2.69 6.83
C PHE A 58 -4.48 3.06 7.24
N ASP A 59 -5.28 2.09 7.68
CA ASP A 59 -6.63 2.34 8.21
C ASP A 59 -6.61 3.30 9.41
N THR A 60 -5.57 3.24 10.25
CA THR A 60 -5.41 4.17 11.37
C THR A 60 -5.15 5.59 10.88
N VAL A 61 -4.27 5.77 9.87
CA VAL A 61 -4.01 7.06 9.23
C VAL A 61 -5.29 7.66 8.65
N LEU A 62 -6.04 6.86 7.89
CA LEU A 62 -7.30 7.30 7.29
C LEU A 62 -8.33 7.70 8.34
N ARG A 63 -8.51 6.87 9.36
CA ARG A 63 -9.44 7.14 10.45
C ARG A 63 -9.04 8.40 11.21
N ASP A 64 -7.76 8.58 11.49
CA ASP A 64 -7.22 9.74 12.18
C ASP A 64 -7.44 11.03 11.37
N THR A 65 -7.23 10.97 10.06
CA THR A 65 -7.51 12.08 9.14
C THR A 65 -9.01 12.39 9.12
N THR A 66 -9.86 11.37 9.02
CA THR A 66 -11.32 11.55 9.01
C THR A 66 -11.82 12.16 10.33
N LEU A 67 -11.24 11.72 11.46
CA LEU A 67 -11.56 12.30 12.77
C LEU A 67 -11.09 13.76 12.87
N ALA A 68 -9.90 14.08 12.37
CA ALA A 68 -9.40 15.46 12.35
C ALA A 68 -10.31 16.38 11.50
N ILE A 69 -10.76 15.91 10.34
CA ILE A 69 -11.75 16.63 9.52
C ILE A 69 -13.07 16.77 10.29
N GLY A 70 -13.53 15.72 10.99
CA GLY A 70 -14.76 15.76 11.80
C GLY A 70 -14.68 16.78 12.96
N LEU A 71 -13.50 16.99 13.53
CA LEU A 71 -13.31 18.04 14.53
C LEU A 71 -13.51 19.44 13.96
N MET A 72 -13.13 19.69 12.71
CA MET A 72 -13.43 20.96 12.03
C MET A 72 -14.93 21.21 11.94
N GLU A 73 -15.70 20.19 11.65
CA GLU A 73 -17.16 20.31 11.50
C GLU A 73 -17.84 20.66 12.83
N THR A 74 -17.19 20.38 13.95
CA THR A 74 -17.69 20.68 15.30
C THR A 74 -17.06 21.94 15.92
N ASP A 75 -16.25 22.67 15.16
CA ASP A 75 -15.65 23.93 15.63
C ASP A 75 -16.68 25.05 15.57
N ASP A 76 -17.21 25.40 16.77
CA ASP A 76 -18.21 26.45 16.92
C ASP A 76 -17.68 27.83 16.48
N GLN A 77 -16.39 28.09 16.65
CA GLN A 77 -15.79 29.36 16.28
C GLN A 77 -15.70 29.51 14.75
N LEU A 78 -15.26 28.48 14.08
CA LEU A 78 -15.22 28.44 12.59
C LEU A 78 -16.63 28.54 12.03
N THR A 79 -17.58 27.74 12.54
CA THR A 79 -18.97 27.74 12.11
C THR A 79 -19.64 29.09 12.34
N ALA A 80 -19.45 29.71 13.51
CA ALA A 80 -19.98 31.03 13.80
C ALA A 80 -19.37 32.11 12.91
N SER A 81 -18.06 32.06 12.64
CA SER A 81 -17.37 32.98 11.75
C SER A 81 -17.87 32.88 10.31
N LEU A 82 -18.08 31.66 9.80
CA LEU A 82 -18.63 31.42 8.48
C LEU A 82 -20.09 31.83 8.38
N SER A 83 -20.91 31.58 9.40
CA SER A 83 -22.34 31.93 9.42
C SER A 83 -22.58 33.41 9.53
N SER A 84 -21.71 34.14 10.24
CA SER A 84 -21.79 35.60 10.42
C SER A 84 -21.19 36.40 9.28
N SER A 85 -20.46 35.72 8.37
CA SER A 85 -19.79 36.37 7.25
C SER A 85 -20.77 36.75 6.13
N SER A 86 -20.45 37.84 5.42
CA SER A 86 -21.21 38.25 4.24
C SER A 86 -21.16 37.21 3.12
N GLN A 87 -22.11 37.28 2.17
CA GLN A 87 -22.14 36.36 1.02
C GLN A 87 -20.89 36.47 0.13
N GLU A 88 -20.18 37.58 0.17
CA GLU A 88 -18.98 37.80 -0.59
C GLU A 88 -17.81 38.12 0.36
N LEU A 89 -16.72 37.39 0.27
CA LEU A 89 -15.49 37.63 1.06
C LEU A 89 -14.95 39.06 0.89
N MET A 90 -15.10 39.62 -0.30
CA MET A 90 -14.64 40.98 -0.63
C MET A 90 -15.45 42.07 0.11
N ASN A 91 -16.66 41.77 0.58
CA ASN A 91 -17.53 42.70 1.31
C ASN A 91 -17.42 42.54 2.83
N MET A 92 -16.55 41.64 3.31
CA MET A 92 -16.31 41.50 4.74
C MET A 92 -15.55 42.70 5.30
N SER A 93 -15.88 43.06 6.55
CA SER A 93 -15.01 43.93 7.30
C SER A 93 -13.66 43.27 7.61
N ALA A 94 -12.61 44.03 7.73
CA ALA A 94 -11.29 43.50 8.08
C ALA A 94 -11.30 42.63 9.35
N ALA A 95 -12.12 43.00 10.35
CA ALA A 95 -12.25 42.23 11.60
C ALA A 95 -12.92 40.87 11.38
N GLN A 96 -13.93 40.78 10.50
CA GLN A 96 -14.59 39.50 10.15
C GLN A 96 -13.64 38.61 9.37
N PHE A 97 -12.93 39.18 8.40
CA PHE A 97 -11.95 38.41 7.60
C PHE A 97 -10.84 37.83 8.47
N LEU A 98 -10.21 38.65 9.32
CA LEU A 98 -9.18 38.21 10.26
C LEU A 98 -9.70 37.18 11.28
N GLY A 99 -10.95 37.32 11.73
CA GLY A 99 -11.59 36.36 12.62
C GLY A 99 -11.79 35.01 11.96
N LEU A 100 -12.26 35.02 10.70
CA LEU A 100 -12.45 33.80 9.90
C LEU A 100 -11.10 33.12 9.59
N GLU A 101 -10.10 33.91 9.16
CA GLU A 101 -8.76 33.39 8.90
C GLU A 101 -8.11 32.78 10.13
N SER A 102 -8.25 33.44 11.32
CA SER A 102 -7.73 32.90 12.56
C SER A 102 -8.42 31.59 12.96
N ALA A 103 -9.75 31.52 12.86
CA ALA A 103 -10.49 30.28 13.16
C ALA A 103 -10.11 29.14 12.22
N TRP A 104 -9.95 29.44 10.93
CA TRP A 104 -9.47 28.46 9.98
C TRP A 104 -8.04 27.97 10.29
N ASN A 105 -7.10 28.90 10.53
CA ASN A 105 -5.70 28.55 10.80
C ASN A 105 -5.55 27.66 12.03
N ASP A 106 -6.32 27.91 13.08
CA ASP A 106 -6.30 27.07 14.28
C ASP A 106 -6.77 25.66 13.99
N THR A 107 -7.78 25.52 13.15
CA THR A 107 -8.32 24.22 12.74
C THR A 107 -7.39 23.51 11.76
N ALA A 108 -6.85 24.21 10.75
CA ALA A 108 -5.92 23.65 9.78
C ALA A 108 -4.66 23.10 10.46
N ARG A 109 -4.15 23.76 11.51
CA ARG A 109 -3.00 23.28 12.30
C ARG A 109 -3.23 21.91 12.91
N ILE A 110 -4.46 21.56 13.31
CA ILE A 110 -4.77 20.24 13.89
C ILE A 110 -4.59 19.15 12.83
N ILE A 111 -5.00 19.43 11.59
CA ILE A 111 -4.85 18.49 10.46
C ILE A 111 -3.38 18.41 10.03
N MET A 112 -2.75 19.57 9.85
CA MET A 112 -1.36 19.68 9.41
C MET A 112 -0.34 19.19 10.46
N ALA A 113 -0.72 19.06 11.73
CA ALA A 113 0.12 18.44 12.75
C ALA A 113 0.36 16.93 12.53
N LYS A 114 -0.34 16.31 11.59
CA LYS A 114 -0.18 14.90 11.25
C LYS A 114 0.97 14.73 10.26
N PRO A 115 1.94 13.83 10.51
CA PRO A 115 3.15 13.68 9.67
C PRO A 115 2.88 13.16 8.26
N TYR A 116 1.70 12.64 8.02
CA TYR A 116 1.26 12.09 6.74
C TYR A 116 0.38 13.03 5.93
N VAL A 117 0.13 14.24 6.42
CA VAL A 117 -0.64 15.26 5.70
C VAL A 117 0.34 16.26 5.10
N SER A 118 0.23 16.51 3.79
CA SER A 118 1.05 17.48 3.08
C SER A 118 0.32 18.77 2.73
N GLU A 119 -0.99 18.71 2.51
CA GLU A 119 -1.80 19.87 2.15
C GLU A 119 -3.23 19.70 2.65
N VAL A 120 -3.88 20.80 2.98
CA VAL A 120 -5.30 20.86 3.30
C VAL A 120 -5.96 21.98 2.53
N TYR A 121 -7.08 21.64 1.88
CA TYR A 121 -7.91 22.56 1.14
C TYR A 121 -9.32 22.54 1.70
N PHE A 122 -9.87 23.72 1.98
CA PHE A 122 -11.25 23.86 2.33
C PHE A 122 -11.89 24.84 1.34
N PHE A 123 -12.77 24.33 0.51
CA PHE A 123 -13.48 25.07 -0.51
C PHE A 123 -14.95 25.17 -0.15
N LEU A 124 -15.51 26.37 -0.32
CA LEU A 124 -16.92 26.66 -0.15
C LEU A 124 -17.51 27.20 -1.45
N GLU A 125 -18.59 26.60 -1.93
CA GLU A 125 -19.30 27.05 -3.14
C GLU A 125 -19.78 28.51 -3.03
N ARG A 126 -19.97 28.98 -1.78
CA ARG A 126 -20.32 30.37 -1.48
C ARG A 126 -19.20 31.36 -1.87
N TYR A 127 -17.95 30.90 -1.87
CA TYR A 127 -16.76 31.71 -2.18
C TYR A 127 -15.97 31.09 -3.32
N PRO A 128 -16.50 31.04 -4.54
CA PRO A 128 -15.97 30.23 -5.63
C PRO A 128 -14.56 30.64 -6.09
N ASP A 129 -14.17 31.89 -5.85
CA ASP A 129 -12.86 32.41 -6.24
C ASP A 129 -11.78 32.22 -5.17
N PHE A 130 -12.13 31.65 -4.03
CA PHE A 130 -11.25 31.51 -2.88
C PHE A 130 -11.21 30.09 -2.35
N VAL A 131 -10.09 29.74 -1.76
CA VAL A 131 -9.87 28.48 -1.06
C VAL A 131 -9.09 28.76 0.23
N PHE A 132 -9.43 28.04 1.27
CA PHE A 132 -8.71 28.06 2.53
C PHE A 132 -7.64 26.99 2.49
N THR A 133 -6.41 27.38 2.76
CA THR A 133 -5.22 26.50 2.75
C THR A 133 -4.53 26.55 4.12
N GLU A 134 -3.49 25.76 4.29
CA GLU A 134 -2.64 25.83 5.50
C GLU A 134 -2.01 27.21 5.76
N ASP A 135 -1.84 28.01 4.71
CA ASP A 135 -1.27 29.37 4.79
C ASP A 135 -2.32 30.47 4.97
N GLY A 136 -3.61 30.09 5.06
CA GLY A 136 -4.74 31.01 5.20
C GLY A 136 -5.67 31.02 3.97
N ILE A 137 -6.34 32.14 3.73
CA ILE A 137 -7.28 32.32 2.63
C ILE A 137 -6.57 32.80 1.38
N SER A 138 -6.63 32.03 0.32
CA SER A 138 -5.94 32.28 -0.95
C SER A 138 -6.93 32.39 -2.11
N ALA A 139 -6.59 33.16 -3.13
CA ALA A 139 -7.36 33.12 -4.38
C ALA A 139 -7.19 31.74 -5.06
N LEU A 140 -8.28 31.16 -5.52
CA LEU A 140 -8.26 29.84 -6.20
C LEU A 140 -7.31 29.86 -7.41
N SER A 141 -7.23 31.00 -8.13
CA SER A 141 -6.34 31.19 -9.27
C SER A 141 -4.84 31.17 -8.90
N SER A 142 -4.50 31.31 -7.64
CA SER A 142 -3.11 31.23 -7.16
C SER A 142 -2.68 29.82 -6.78
N ILE A 143 -3.62 28.87 -6.73
CA ILE A 143 -3.32 27.47 -6.40
C ILE A 143 -2.73 26.78 -7.63
N PRO A 144 -1.53 26.21 -7.51
CA PRO A 144 -0.84 25.61 -8.66
C PRO A 144 -1.56 24.41 -9.28
N ASP A 145 -2.26 23.61 -8.46
CA ASP A 145 -2.98 22.42 -8.90
C ASP A 145 -4.40 22.40 -8.34
N THR A 146 -5.38 22.66 -9.17
CA THR A 146 -6.81 22.69 -8.82
C THR A 146 -7.57 21.43 -9.24
N ARG A 147 -6.90 20.41 -9.79
CA ARG A 147 -7.55 19.16 -10.27
C ARG A 147 -8.29 18.41 -9.16
N TRP A 148 -7.88 18.59 -7.89
CA TRP A 148 -8.62 18.07 -6.74
C TRP A 148 -10.04 18.63 -6.66
N LEU A 149 -10.26 19.87 -7.13
CA LEU A 149 -11.58 20.50 -7.16
C LEU A 149 -12.45 19.93 -8.28
N ASP A 150 -11.86 19.57 -9.42
CA ASP A 150 -12.57 18.87 -10.51
C ASP A 150 -13.11 17.53 -10.03
N ILE A 151 -12.32 16.82 -9.19
CA ILE A 151 -12.76 15.56 -8.56
C ILE A 151 -14.01 15.80 -7.70
N TYR A 152 -14.01 16.86 -6.89
CA TYR A 152 -15.18 17.23 -6.08
C TYR A 152 -16.42 17.49 -6.94
N HIS A 153 -16.29 18.27 -8.02
CA HIS A 153 -17.40 18.63 -8.89
C HIS A 153 -17.95 17.42 -9.66
N ASN A 154 -17.13 16.46 -9.99
CA ASN A 154 -17.53 15.25 -10.72
C ASN A 154 -18.06 14.12 -9.81
N GLN A 155 -17.90 14.25 -8.49
CA GLN A 155 -18.38 13.23 -7.55
C GLN A 155 -19.88 13.39 -7.27
N GLU A 156 -20.58 12.25 -7.17
CA GLU A 156 -22.01 12.24 -6.82
C GLU A 156 -22.28 12.96 -5.48
N SER A 157 -23.32 13.77 -5.43
CA SER A 157 -23.68 14.57 -4.24
C SER A 157 -24.06 13.72 -3.02
N SER A 158 -24.46 12.47 -3.23
CA SER A 158 -24.79 11.50 -2.18
C SER A 158 -23.56 10.97 -1.43
N VAL A 159 -22.36 11.13 -2.01
CA VAL A 159 -21.11 10.63 -1.41
C VAL A 159 -20.51 11.74 -0.54
N HIS A 160 -20.46 11.49 0.76
CA HIS A 160 -19.96 12.48 1.74
C HIS A 160 -18.50 12.30 2.12
N LEU A 161 -17.97 11.09 2.03
CA LEU A 161 -16.56 10.78 2.34
C LEU A 161 -16.02 9.82 1.29
N TRP A 162 -14.89 10.17 0.66
CA TRP A 162 -14.22 9.30 -0.30
C TRP A 162 -12.73 9.62 -0.36
N ALA A 163 -11.95 8.71 -0.90
CA ALA A 163 -10.57 8.95 -1.25
C ALA A 163 -10.37 8.70 -2.74
N GLN A 164 -9.50 9.49 -3.35
CA GLN A 164 -9.18 9.36 -4.77
C GLN A 164 -7.71 9.69 -5.04
N PRO A 165 -7.04 8.90 -5.90
CA PRO A 165 -5.70 9.23 -6.35
C PRO A 165 -5.74 10.40 -7.33
N LEU A 166 -4.74 11.24 -7.25
CA LEU A 166 -4.46 12.27 -8.24
C LEU A 166 -3.12 11.95 -8.92
N SER A 167 -3.15 11.69 -10.22
CA SER A 167 -1.95 11.41 -10.99
C SER A 167 -1.02 12.61 -11.01
N ALA A 168 0.27 12.36 -11.26
CA ALA A 168 1.25 13.41 -11.46
C ALA A 168 0.76 14.50 -12.41
N ASN A 169 1.03 15.73 -12.07
CA ASN A 169 0.81 16.84 -12.99
C ASN A 169 2.08 17.06 -13.80
N PRO A 170 2.09 16.79 -15.11
CA PRO A 170 3.28 16.99 -15.94
C PRO A 170 3.75 18.46 -16.00
N GLU A 171 2.87 19.42 -15.68
CA GLU A 171 3.19 20.83 -15.61
C GLU A 171 3.84 21.24 -14.29
N LEU A 172 3.78 20.37 -13.27
CA LEU A 172 4.31 20.59 -11.92
C LEU A 172 5.27 19.47 -11.50
N PRO A 173 6.45 19.35 -12.14
CA PRO A 173 7.36 18.22 -11.95
C PRO A 173 7.96 18.12 -10.54
N GLN A 174 7.78 19.10 -9.69
CA GLN A 174 8.26 19.09 -8.30
C GLN A 174 7.28 18.43 -7.32
N ARG A 175 6.05 18.10 -7.75
CA ARG A 175 5.10 17.36 -6.93
C ARG A 175 5.21 15.87 -7.21
N SER A 176 5.09 15.06 -6.15
CA SER A 176 5.13 13.59 -6.23
C SER A 176 4.23 13.07 -7.35
N GLU A 177 4.67 12.01 -8.02
CA GLU A 177 4.01 11.46 -9.20
C GLU A 177 2.56 11.03 -8.94
N HIS A 178 2.23 10.65 -7.71
CA HIS A 178 0.89 10.25 -7.30
C HIS A 178 0.59 10.85 -5.92
N SER A 179 -0.66 11.20 -5.69
CA SER A 179 -1.13 11.69 -4.39
C SER A 179 -2.48 11.07 -4.08
N ILE A 180 -2.75 10.78 -2.83
CA ILE A 180 -4.06 10.35 -2.38
C ILE A 180 -4.71 11.52 -1.66
N TYR A 181 -5.90 11.89 -2.10
CA TYR A 181 -6.70 12.88 -1.43
C TYR A 181 -7.86 12.22 -0.69
N ILE A 182 -8.10 12.65 0.55
CA ILE A 182 -9.32 12.33 1.28
C ILE A 182 -10.24 13.54 1.20
N TYR A 183 -11.46 13.30 0.78
CA TYR A 183 -12.48 14.32 0.58
C TYR A 183 -13.60 14.15 1.58
N ARG A 184 -14.05 15.27 2.14
CA ARG A 184 -15.26 15.34 2.94
C ARG A 184 -16.17 16.42 2.39
N ARG A 185 -17.34 16.02 1.90
CA ARG A 185 -18.37 16.94 1.40
C ARG A 185 -19.12 17.58 2.56
N LEU A 186 -19.40 18.86 2.42
CA LEU A 186 -20.18 19.67 3.35
C LEU A 186 -21.54 20.02 2.73
N PRO A 187 -22.59 20.29 3.52
CA PRO A 187 -22.64 20.19 4.97
C PRO A 187 -22.69 18.75 5.46
N TYR A 188 -22.16 18.50 6.65
CA TYR A 188 -22.32 17.24 7.35
C TYR A 188 -22.75 17.53 8.80
N LEU A 189 -23.78 16.85 9.27
CA LEU A 189 -24.36 16.84 10.63
C LEU A 189 -24.86 18.18 11.19
N HIS A 190 -24.04 19.21 11.32
CA HIS A 190 -24.41 20.43 12.07
C HIS A 190 -24.19 21.72 11.31
N TRP A 191 -23.65 21.65 10.11
CA TRP A 191 -23.40 22.84 9.32
C TRP A 191 -24.67 23.28 8.57
N PRO A 192 -24.89 24.61 8.45
CA PRO A 192 -25.99 25.13 7.67
C PRO A 192 -25.94 24.66 6.21
N ASP A 193 -27.08 24.33 5.61
CA ASP A 193 -27.19 23.91 4.20
C ASP A 193 -26.59 24.92 3.21
N GLU A 194 -26.43 26.16 3.64
CA GLU A 194 -25.84 27.25 2.84
C GLU A 194 -24.31 27.13 2.71
N LEU A 195 -23.66 26.33 3.55
CA LEU A 195 -22.20 26.15 3.56
C LEU A 195 -21.79 24.90 2.81
N LYS A 196 -22.24 24.76 1.57
CA LYS A 196 -21.83 23.69 0.68
C LYS A 196 -20.37 23.84 0.28
N GLY A 197 -19.68 22.71 0.22
CA GLY A 197 -18.30 22.71 -0.18
C GLY A 197 -17.61 21.37 0.08
N VAL A 198 -16.30 21.43 0.19
CA VAL A 198 -15.46 20.24 0.42
C VAL A 198 -14.24 20.58 1.22
N ILE A 199 -13.87 19.66 2.09
CA ILE A 199 -12.52 19.60 2.68
C ILE A 199 -11.77 18.51 1.93
N ALA A 200 -10.62 18.84 1.35
CA ALA A 200 -9.72 17.92 0.67
C ALA A 200 -8.37 17.90 1.40
N VAL A 201 -7.95 16.74 1.86
CA VAL A 201 -6.68 16.54 2.57
C VAL A 201 -5.79 15.67 1.71
N ARG A 202 -4.63 16.20 1.33
CA ARG A 202 -3.62 15.48 0.61
C ARG A 202 -2.74 14.68 1.56
N LEU A 203 -2.61 13.40 1.29
CA LEU A 203 -1.72 12.52 2.05
C LEU A 203 -0.34 12.46 1.40
N GLU A 204 0.69 12.45 2.25
CA GLU A 204 2.09 12.35 1.83
C GLU A 204 2.41 10.92 1.39
N GLU A 205 2.70 10.73 0.10
CA GLU A 205 3.02 9.41 -0.47
C GLU A 205 4.29 8.82 0.14
N ALA A 206 5.32 9.64 0.36
CA ALA A 206 6.57 9.22 0.97
C ALA A 206 6.38 8.63 2.39
N TYR A 207 5.36 9.07 3.12
CA TYR A 207 5.02 8.47 4.41
C TYR A 207 4.55 7.02 4.26
N PHE A 208 3.76 6.73 3.24
CA PHE A 208 3.28 5.38 2.97
C PHE A 208 4.37 4.48 2.41
N ASP A 209 5.24 5.01 1.55
CA ASP A 209 6.42 4.30 1.06
C ASP A 209 7.29 3.87 2.24
N ALA A 210 7.56 4.77 3.19
CA ALA A 210 8.33 4.45 4.38
C ALA A 210 7.68 3.37 5.25
N LEU A 211 6.34 3.36 5.38
CA LEU A 211 5.63 2.31 6.12
C LEU A 211 5.81 0.92 5.50
N PHE A 212 5.91 0.86 4.17
CA PHE A 212 6.10 -0.40 3.45
C PHE A 212 7.57 -0.79 3.32
N ASP A 213 8.50 0.16 3.33
CA ASP A 213 9.95 -0.09 3.31
C ASP A 213 10.44 -0.74 4.60
N ASP A 214 9.81 -0.47 5.74
CA ASP A 214 10.10 -1.11 7.03
C ASP A 214 9.65 -2.58 7.08
N LEU A 215 8.85 -3.04 6.11
CA LEU A 215 8.54 -4.45 5.99
C LEU A 215 9.80 -5.24 5.60
N PRO A 216 10.03 -6.45 6.19
CA PRO A 216 11.21 -7.26 5.89
C PRO A 216 11.43 -7.34 4.38
N GLN A 217 12.57 -6.78 3.96
CA GLN A 217 12.88 -6.48 2.57
C GLN A 217 12.86 -7.73 1.69
N ASN A 218 11.77 -7.92 1.01
CA ASN A 218 11.74 -8.67 -0.22
C ASN A 218 11.57 -7.62 -1.34
N THR A 219 12.68 -7.16 -1.88
CA THR A 219 12.81 -6.10 -2.88
C THR A 219 11.98 -6.30 -4.16
N LEU A 220 11.25 -7.39 -4.26
CA LEU A 220 10.38 -7.75 -5.38
C LEU A 220 8.89 -7.76 -5.01
N ARG A 221 8.53 -7.42 -3.76
CA ARG A 221 7.14 -7.32 -3.35
C ARG A 221 6.54 -6.04 -3.91
N ASN A 222 5.38 -6.13 -4.55
CA ASN A 222 4.57 -4.97 -4.89
C ASN A 222 3.29 -4.97 -4.05
N ILE A 223 2.87 -3.79 -3.60
CA ILE A 223 1.64 -3.60 -2.82
C ILE A 223 0.75 -2.64 -3.57
N PHE A 224 -0.52 -3.02 -3.72
CA PHE A 224 -1.56 -2.20 -4.31
C PHE A 224 -2.67 -1.96 -3.29
N ILE A 225 -3.26 -0.79 -3.34
CA ILE A 225 -4.47 -0.44 -2.60
C ILE A 225 -5.55 -0.10 -3.62
N LEU A 226 -6.70 -0.76 -3.50
CA LEU A 226 -7.85 -0.55 -4.38
C LEU A 226 -9.05 -0.11 -3.56
N ASP A 227 -9.90 0.73 -4.13
CA ASP A 227 -11.22 1.02 -3.60
C ASP A 227 -12.25 -0.07 -3.98
N ASP A 228 -13.50 0.11 -3.56
CA ASP A 228 -14.62 -0.80 -3.86
C ASP A 228 -15.05 -0.81 -5.33
N LYS A 229 -14.55 0.12 -6.13
CA LYS A 229 -14.76 0.20 -7.59
C LYS A 229 -13.54 -0.32 -8.36
N PHE A 230 -12.58 -0.97 -7.68
CA PHE A 230 -11.30 -1.43 -8.24
C PHE A 230 -10.43 -0.29 -8.78
N THR A 231 -10.65 0.96 -8.33
CA THR A 231 -9.75 2.06 -8.65
C THR A 231 -8.45 1.87 -7.85
N GLN A 232 -7.32 1.88 -8.52
CA GLN A 232 -6.02 1.78 -7.85
C GLN A 232 -5.69 3.12 -7.19
N LEU A 233 -5.67 3.13 -5.86
CA LEU A 233 -5.36 4.31 -5.04
C LEU A 233 -3.85 4.47 -4.84
N TYR A 234 -3.11 3.35 -4.73
CA TYR A 234 -1.69 3.34 -4.42
C TYR A 234 -0.99 2.13 -5.05
N SER A 235 0.32 2.29 -5.34
CA SER A 235 1.22 1.22 -5.76
C SER A 235 2.63 1.49 -5.26
N LEU A 236 3.20 0.59 -4.46
CA LEU A 236 4.53 0.76 -3.83
C LEU A 236 5.67 0.90 -4.86
N HIS A 237 5.62 0.16 -5.96
CA HIS A 237 6.67 0.17 -6.99
C HIS A 237 6.14 0.55 -8.37
N GLY A 238 5.01 1.23 -8.41
CA GLY A 238 4.34 1.58 -9.66
C GLY A 238 3.70 0.37 -10.38
N GLY A 239 3.21 0.60 -11.59
CA GLY A 239 2.49 -0.40 -12.36
C GLY A 239 1.01 -0.52 -11.96
N THR A 240 0.33 -1.50 -12.54
CA THR A 240 -1.07 -1.76 -12.29
C THR A 240 -1.30 -3.20 -11.80
N TYR A 241 -2.23 -3.37 -10.87
CA TYR A 241 -2.58 -4.69 -10.33
C TYR A 241 -3.17 -5.62 -11.41
N THR A 242 -3.78 -5.07 -12.46
CA THR A 242 -4.38 -5.81 -13.58
C THR A 242 -3.37 -6.65 -14.38
N GLN A 243 -2.07 -6.37 -14.24
CA GLN A 243 -1.01 -7.23 -14.79
C GLN A 243 -0.94 -8.60 -14.11
N TYR A 244 -1.47 -8.71 -12.89
CA TYR A 244 -1.36 -9.88 -12.02
C TYR A 244 -2.71 -10.51 -11.70
N LEU A 245 -3.75 -9.69 -11.59
CA LEU A 245 -5.08 -10.06 -11.11
C LEU A 245 -6.17 -9.51 -12.02
N LYS A 246 -7.30 -10.21 -12.03
CA LYS A 246 -8.57 -9.69 -12.53
C LYS A 246 -9.42 -9.26 -11.33
N ASP A 247 -10.37 -8.37 -11.57
CA ASP A 247 -11.30 -7.90 -10.53
C ASP A 247 -12.09 -9.07 -9.89
N GLU A 248 -12.39 -10.11 -10.67
CA GLU A 248 -13.06 -11.33 -10.22
C GLU A 248 -12.26 -12.14 -9.17
N ASP A 249 -10.94 -11.95 -9.11
CA ASP A 249 -10.06 -12.64 -8.17
C ASP A 249 -10.06 -11.97 -6.78
N ILE A 250 -10.63 -10.78 -6.67
CA ILE A 250 -10.63 -9.96 -5.46
C ILE A 250 -12.03 -10.05 -4.84
N VAL A 251 -12.11 -10.71 -3.70
CA VAL A 251 -13.36 -10.82 -2.93
C VAL A 251 -13.30 -9.85 -1.77
N PHE A 252 -14.10 -8.79 -1.82
CA PHE A 252 -14.20 -7.84 -0.72
C PHE A 252 -14.76 -8.51 0.54
N GLY A 253 -14.14 -8.23 1.69
CA GLY A 253 -14.55 -8.78 2.98
C GLY A 253 -13.87 -10.10 3.36
N GLU A 254 -13.15 -10.76 2.46
CA GLU A 254 -12.44 -12.01 2.74
C GLU A 254 -10.91 -11.82 2.64
N ARG A 255 -10.20 -12.46 3.55
CA ARG A 255 -8.75 -12.61 3.42
C ARG A 255 -8.47 -13.79 2.51
N VAL A 256 -7.81 -13.55 1.39
CA VAL A 256 -7.50 -14.59 0.41
C VAL A 256 -5.99 -14.62 0.16
N ASN A 257 -5.42 -15.84 0.19
CA ASN A 257 -4.03 -16.08 -0.18
C ASN A 257 -4.01 -17.19 -1.23
N PHE A 258 -3.39 -16.96 -2.37
CA PHE A 258 -3.26 -17.97 -3.41
C PHE A 258 -2.01 -17.75 -4.28
N THR A 259 -1.67 -18.74 -5.08
CA THR A 259 -0.56 -18.63 -6.03
C THR A 259 -1.07 -18.61 -7.46
N ARG A 260 -0.42 -17.83 -8.30
CA ARG A 260 -0.68 -17.79 -9.75
C ARG A 260 0.62 -17.96 -10.53
N THR A 261 0.54 -18.63 -11.66
CA THR A 261 1.66 -18.70 -12.59
C THR A 261 1.50 -17.63 -13.65
N THR A 262 2.50 -16.79 -13.79
CA THR A 262 2.57 -15.71 -14.78
C THR A 262 3.71 -16.00 -15.77
N SER A 263 3.84 -15.15 -16.79
CA SER A 263 4.98 -15.21 -17.73
C SER A 263 6.33 -14.99 -17.03
N GLN A 264 6.34 -14.32 -15.88
CA GLN A 264 7.54 -14.05 -15.08
C GLN A 264 7.82 -15.11 -14.01
N GLY A 265 6.96 -16.14 -13.91
CA GLY A 265 7.06 -17.21 -12.93
C GLY A 265 5.87 -17.31 -11.98
N LYS A 266 6.03 -18.11 -10.93
CA LYS A 266 4.99 -18.31 -9.93
C LYS A 266 5.04 -17.17 -8.90
N ILE A 267 3.90 -16.53 -8.66
CA ILE A 267 3.72 -15.45 -7.71
C ILE A 267 2.79 -15.88 -6.58
N LEU A 268 3.03 -15.32 -5.39
CA LEU A 268 2.13 -15.36 -4.25
C LEU A 268 1.32 -14.08 -4.23
N ILE A 269 0.02 -14.20 -4.03
CA ILE A 269 -0.92 -13.11 -3.93
C ILE A 269 -1.62 -13.21 -2.59
N SER A 270 -1.56 -12.13 -1.81
CA SER A 270 -2.29 -11.98 -0.56
C SER A 270 -3.23 -10.79 -0.67
N VAL A 271 -4.48 -10.97 -0.27
CA VAL A 271 -5.49 -9.91 -0.23
C VAL A 271 -5.98 -9.76 1.21
N VAL A 272 -5.99 -8.54 1.71
CA VAL A 272 -6.52 -8.16 3.02
C VAL A 272 -7.42 -6.95 2.82
N ASN A 273 -8.60 -6.97 3.46
CA ASN A 273 -9.53 -5.86 3.35
C ASN A 273 -9.40 -4.91 4.52
N SER A 274 -9.65 -3.63 4.24
CA SER A 274 -9.74 -2.60 5.27
C SER A 274 -10.88 -2.89 6.24
N SER A 275 -10.67 -2.57 7.49
CA SER A 275 -11.71 -2.61 8.52
C SER A 275 -12.53 -1.31 8.60
N THR A 276 -12.08 -0.25 7.97
CA THR A 276 -12.63 1.11 8.10
C THR A 276 -13.25 1.61 6.79
N PHE A 277 -12.63 1.28 5.68
CA PHE A 277 -13.05 1.65 4.34
C PHE A 277 -13.27 0.38 3.51
N ASN A 278 -14.08 0.47 2.46
CA ASN A 278 -14.26 -0.64 1.51
C ASN A 278 -13.06 -0.75 0.57
N TRP A 279 -11.84 -0.86 1.14
CA TRP A 279 -10.60 -0.96 0.39
C TRP A 279 -10.00 -2.35 0.50
N SER A 280 -9.29 -2.76 -0.54
CA SER A 280 -8.51 -3.99 -0.57
C SER A 280 -7.03 -3.67 -0.68
N TYR A 281 -6.23 -4.29 0.20
CA TYR A 281 -4.78 -4.27 0.18
C TYR A 281 -4.31 -5.57 -0.45
N ILE A 282 -3.47 -5.47 -1.47
CA ILE A 282 -3.00 -6.60 -2.26
C ILE A 282 -1.48 -6.61 -2.23
N SER A 283 -0.90 -7.72 -1.78
CA SER A 283 0.53 -7.99 -1.88
C SER A 283 0.79 -8.99 -3.00
N ILE A 284 1.75 -8.69 -3.85
CA ILE A 284 2.22 -9.58 -4.92
C ILE A 284 3.69 -9.85 -4.71
N LEU A 285 4.01 -11.12 -4.42
CA LEU A 285 5.36 -11.57 -4.09
C LEU A 285 5.80 -12.67 -5.06
N PRO A 286 6.85 -12.47 -5.88
CA PRO A 286 7.42 -13.55 -6.68
C PRO A 286 8.02 -14.65 -5.82
N LEU A 287 7.59 -15.91 -6.03
CA LEU A 287 8.13 -17.06 -5.28
C LEU A 287 9.61 -17.34 -5.58
N SER A 288 10.12 -16.81 -6.70
CA SER A 288 11.55 -16.84 -7.01
C SER A 288 12.40 -16.07 -5.98
N SER A 289 11.85 -15.03 -5.36
CA SER A 289 12.54 -14.26 -4.31
C SER A 289 12.72 -15.08 -3.03
N ILE A 290 11.75 -15.93 -2.69
CA ILE A 290 11.82 -16.86 -1.56
C ILE A 290 12.83 -17.98 -1.85
N SER A 291 12.79 -18.55 -3.06
CA SER A 291 13.71 -19.62 -3.46
C SER A 291 15.16 -19.17 -3.58
N GLY A 292 15.42 -17.88 -3.72
CA GLY A 292 16.77 -17.31 -3.75
C GLY A 292 17.55 -17.55 -2.45
N GLN A 293 16.88 -17.51 -1.31
CA GLN A 293 17.48 -17.85 -0.02
C GLN A 293 17.91 -19.33 0.05
N PHE A 294 17.19 -20.21 -0.64
CA PHE A 294 17.50 -21.65 -0.72
C PHE A 294 18.55 -22.00 -1.76
N LYS A 295 18.77 -21.17 -2.79
CA LYS A 295 19.89 -21.36 -3.74
C LYS A 295 21.25 -21.36 -3.03
N ASN A 296 21.41 -20.54 -2.01
CA ASN A 296 22.62 -20.53 -1.22
C ASN A 296 22.78 -21.82 -0.40
N MET A 297 21.71 -22.35 0.16
CA MET A 297 21.73 -23.62 0.89
C MET A 297 22.00 -24.82 -0.05
N ARG A 298 21.43 -24.85 -1.27
CA ARG A 298 21.78 -25.83 -2.30
C ARG A 298 23.26 -25.76 -2.71
N ARG A 299 23.83 -24.57 -2.80
CA ARG A 299 25.27 -24.40 -3.03
C ARG A 299 26.11 -25.00 -1.90
N PHE A 300 25.71 -24.81 -0.65
CA PHE A 300 26.40 -25.43 0.50
C PHE A 300 26.37 -26.96 0.42
N VAL A 301 25.23 -27.57 0.13
CA VAL A 301 25.12 -29.03 -0.04
C VAL A 301 25.94 -29.53 -1.24
N SER A 302 25.92 -28.81 -2.36
CA SER A 302 26.71 -29.14 -3.55
C SER A 302 28.23 -29.03 -3.32
N VAL A 303 28.68 -27.99 -2.58
CA VAL A 303 30.09 -27.80 -2.27
C VAL A 303 30.58 -28.85 -1.26
N SER A 304 29.78 -29.25 -0.28
CA SER A 304 30.09 -30.32 0.64
C SER A 304 30.23 -31.67 -0.09
N TYR A 305 29.43 -31.93 -1.10
CA TYR A 305 29.49 -33.14 -1.94
C TYR A 305 30.77 -33.15 -2.80
N THR A 306 31.15 -32.01 -3.39
CA THR A 306 32.39 -31.92 -4.19
C THR A 306 33.65 -32.01 -3.33
N HIS A 307 33.62 -31.49 -2.10
CA HIS A 307 34.75 -31.62 -1.15
C HIS A 307 34.94 -33.07 -0.69
N LEU A 308 33.88 -33.81 -0.42
CA LEU A 308 33.92 -35.22 -0.09
C LEU A 308 34.53 -36.05 -1.25
N ARG A 309 34.16 -35.74 -2.49
CA ARG A 309 34.65 -36.41 -3.68
C ARG A 309 36.15 -36.13 -3.95
N ALA A 310 36.63 -34.91 -3.68
CA ALA A 310 38.03 -34.53 -3.82
C ALA A 310 38.94 -35.24 -2.81
N HIS A 311 38.42 -35.58 -1.62
CA HIS A 311 39.16 -36.31 -0.60
C HIS A 311 39.32 -37.82 -0.91
N GLU A 312 38.39 -38.40 -1.71
CA GLU A 312 38.47 -39.81 -2.11
C GLU A 312 39.37 -40.05 -3.33
N THR A 313 39.66 -39.03 -4.14
CA THR A 313 40.48 -39.15 -5.34
C THR A 313 41.98 -38.82 -5.09
N GLY A 314 42.30 -38.43 -3.88
CA GLY A 314 43.68 -38.07 -3.45
C GLY A 314 44.45 -39.16 -2.68
N ARG A 315 44.00 -40.45 -2.73
CA ARG A 315 44.75 -41.61 -2.19
C ARG A 315 45.00 -42.64 -3.25
#